data_c17cc3bbadc7f691518aa132df6489cc
#
_entry.id   c17cc3bbadc7f691518aa132df6489cc
#
_cell.length_a   1.000
_cell.length_b   1.000
_cell.length_c   1.000
_cell.angle_alpha   90.00
_cell.angle_beta   90.00
_cell.angle_gamma   90.00
#
_symmetry.space_group_name_H-M   'P 1'
#
loop_
_entity.id
_entity.type
_entity.pdbx_description
1 polymer ?
#
loop_
_entity_poly.entity_id
_entity_poly.type
_entity_poly.pdbx_seq_one_letter_code
_entity_poly.pdbx_strand_id
1 'polypeptide(L)'
;MAPRGAVRTRIAARTTLDGIGITPLGTPDLLEGLDLSHRPTRAGDWDIRAHLGVVDAKAAHEEAMTDLEGGVTSLWLRLGADADLDTLLDGVFLDLAPVVLDATDDALAAARAFLAYAEDVELHAATNLGIPAEQATAEA
;
A
#
# COMPACT_ATOMS: atom_id res chain seq x y z
N MET A 1 -30.94 53.24 -2.71
CA MET A 1 -29.79 52.37 -2.91
C MET A 1 -30.32 50.95 -2.95
N ALA A 2 -30.46 50.37 -4.15
CA ALA A 2 -31.09 49.06 -4.34
C ALA A 2 -30.11 47.95 -4.06
N PRO A 3 -30.52 46.83 -3.43
CA PRO A 3 -29.62 45.70 -3.18
C PRO A 3 -29.26 45.03 -4.52
N ARG A 4 -27.96 44.85 -4.74
CA ARG A 4 -27.43 44.07 -5.86
C ARG A 4 -27.96 42.65 -5.78
N GLY A 5 -28.75 42.26 -6.80
CA GLY A 5 -29.28 40.91 -6.93
C GLY A 5 -28.15 39.86 -6.94
N ALA A 6 -28.24 38.90 -6.02
CA ALA A 6 -27.39 37.74 -6.03
C ALA A 6 -27.61 36.94 -7.33
N VAL A 7 -26.57 36.84 -8.14
CA VAL A 7 -26.56 35.93 -9.28
C VAL A 7 -26.58 34.51 -8.71
N ARG A 8 -27.75 33.88 -8.67
CA ARG A 8 -27.90 32.46 -8.36
C ARG A 8 -27.46 31.67 -9.59
N THR A 9 -26.18 31.39 -9.66
CA THR A 9 -25.70 30.39 -10.61
C THR A 9 -26.29 29.05 -10.20
N ARG A 10 -27.25 28.55 -10.95
CA ARG A 10 -27.78 27.19 -10.82
C ARG A 10 -26.68 26.25 -11.30
N ILE A 11 -25.80 25.84 -10.40
CA ILE A 11 -24.90 24.76 -10.65
C ILE A 11 -25.73 23.47 -10.58
N ALA A 12 -25.90 22.79 -11.71
CA ALA A 12 -26.75 21.61 -11.81
C ALA A 12 -26.16 20.46 -11.00
N ALA A 13 -26.88 20.02 -9.97
CA ALA A 13 -26.57 18.75 -9.31
C ALA A 13 -26.66 17.61 -10.34
N ARG A 14 -25.73 16.66 -10.27
CA ARG A 14 -25.71 15.45 -11.09
C ARG A 14 -26.02 14.24 -10.22
N THR A 15 -26.60 13.22 -10.84
CA THR A 15 -26.79 11.93 -10.18
C THR A 15 -26.00 10.88 -10.95
N THR A 16 -25.27 10.00 -10.23
CA THR A 16 -24.59 8.85 -10.85
C THR A 16 -25.59 7.81 -11.32
N LEU A 17 -25.14 6.83 -12.10
CA LEU A 17 -25.97 5.69 -12.52
C LEU A 17 -26.48 4.88 -11.32
N ASP A 18 -25.74 4.88 -10.21
CA ASP A 18 -26.10 4.21 -8.95
C ASP A 18 -27.01 5.07 -8.05
N GLY A 19 -27.50 6.20 -8.54
CA GLY A 19 -28.43 7.07 -7.82
C GLY A 19 -27.78 8.00 -6.79
N ILE A 20 -26.44 8.14 -6.78
CA ILE A 20 -25.72 9.02 -5.85
C ILE A 20 -25.77 10.46 -6.35
N GLY A 21 -26.32 11.38 -5.54
CA GLY A 21 -26.33 12.81 -5.83
C GLY A 21 -24.94 13.43 -5.68
N ILE A 22 -24.45 14.07 -6.75
CA ILE A 22 -23.17 14.81 -6.72
C ILE A 22 -23.50 16.29 -6.57
N THR A 23 -23.04 16.88 -5.47
CA THR A 23 -23.11 18.31 -5.23
C THR A 23 -21.92 18.98 -5.91
N PRO A 24 -22.13 19.92 -6.85
CA PRO A 24 -21.05 20.50 -7.65
C PRO A 24 -20.06 21.35 -6.86
N LEU A 25 -20.49 21.89 -5.74
CA LEU A 25 -19.65 22.68 -4.82
C LEU A 25 -19.89 22.20 -3.40
N GLY A 26 -18.82 21.73 -2.75
CA GLY A 26 -18.85 21.41 -1.32
C GLY A 26 -18.90 22.68 -0.48
N THR A 27 -19.87 22.77 0.42
CA THR A 27 -19.99 23.83 1.42
C THR A 27 -19.87 23.21 2.82
N PRO A 28 -19.52 24.00 3.85
CA PRO A 28 -19.46 23.49 5.22
C PRO A 28 -20.74 22.81 5.70
N ASP A 29 -21.90 23.26 5.20
CA ASP A 29 -23.22 22.71 5.55
C ASP A 29 -23.35 21.21 5.20
N LEU A 30 -22.58 20.74 4.22
CA LEU A 30 -22.55 19.31 3.85
C LEU A 30 -21.83 18.44 4.88
N LEU A 31 -21.11 19.05 5.81
CA LEU A 31 -20.42 18.35 6.90
C LEU A 31 -21.32 18.27 8.16
N GLU A 32 -22.44 18.99 8.19
CA GLU A 32 -23.36 18.94 9.32
C GLU A 32 -23.93 17.53 9.51
N GLY A 33 -23.78 16.98 10.70
CA GLY A 33 -24.25 15.64 11.04
C GLY A 33 -23.31 14.49 10.59
N LEU A 34 -22.18 14.80 9.96
CA LEU A 34 -21.17 13.78 9.67
C LEU A 34 -20.25 13.60 10.88
N ASP A 35 -20.19 12.37 11.39
CA ASP A 35 -19.19 12.00 12.38
C ASP A 35 -17.85 11.70 11.67
N LEU A 36 -16.91 12.63 11.79
CA LEU A 36 -15.56 12.49 11.23
C LEU A 36 -14.54 11.95 12.23
N SER A 37 -14.96 11.63 13.45
CA SER A 37 -14.08 11.16 14.54
C SER A 37 -13.43 9.81 14.21
N HIS A 38 -14.05 9.00 13.36
CA HIS A 38 -13.57 7.68 12.95
C HIS A 38 -12.79 7.70 11.62
N ARG A 39 -12.47 8.88 11.08
CA ARG A 39 -11.59 8.92 9.90
C ARG A 39 -10.21 8.41 10.29
N PRO A 40 -9.70 7.38 9.60
CA PRO A 40 -8.34 6.95 9.83
C PRO A 40 -7.39 8.13 9.58
N THR A 41 -6.68 8.54 10.60
CA THR A 41 -5.61 9.54 10.49
C THR A 41 -4.31 8.78 10.31
N ARG A 42 -3.57 9.13 9.28
CA ARG A 42 -2.25 8.55 9.08
C ARG A 42 -1.27 9.15 10.10
N ALA A 43 -0.52 8.27 10.75
CA ALA A 43 0.44 8.66 11.78
C ALA A 43 1.85 8.98 11.25
N GLY A 44 2.08 9.02 9.95
CA GLY A 44 3.41 9.20 9.37
C GLY A 44 3.38 9.65 7.91
N ASP A 45 4.55 9.66 7.28
CA ASP A 45 4.74 10.00 5.88
C ASP A 45 4.12 8.95 4.93
N TRP A 46 4.12 9.25 3.63
CA TRP A 46 3.66 8.31 2.62
C TRP A 46 4.66 7.16 2.49
N ASP A 47 4.15 5.95 2.46
CA ASP A 47 4.92 4.80 2.05
C ASP A 47 4.98 4.77 0.51
N ILE A 48 6.19 4.94 -0.03
CA ILE A 48 6.46 4.87 -1.46
C ILE A 48 7.00 3.47 -1.73
N ARG A 49 6.21 2.65 -2.43
CA ARG A 49 6.49 1.23 -2.59
C ARG A 49 6.85 0.88 -4.02
N ALA A 50 8.04 0.31 -4.24
CA ALA A 50 8.43 -0.27 -5.52
C ALA A 50 7.86 -1.68 -5.67
N HIS A 51 7.30 -1.98 -6.85
CA HIS A 51 6.84 -3.33 -7.19
C HIS A 51 7.84 -3.99 -8.13
N LEU A 52 8.46 -5.07 -7.67
CA LEU A 52 9.51 -5.80 -8.37
C LEU A 52 9.04 -7.20 -8.73
N GLY A 53 9.12 -7.56 -10.02
CA GLY A 53 8.92 -8.92 -10.49
C GLY A 53 10.23 -9.70 -10.45
N VAL A 54 10.37 -10.61 -9.49
CA VAL A 54 11.62 -11.36 -9.27
C VAL A 54 11.66 -12.58 -10.18
N VAL A 55 12.23 -12.40 -11.38
CA VAL A 55 12.55 -13.48 -12.31
C VAL A 55 14.04 -13.85 -12.21
N ASP A 56 14.89 -12.85 -12.05
CA ASP A 56 16.32 -12.96 -11.81
C ASP A 56 16.65 -12.17 -10.53
N ALA A 57 17.17 -12.83 -9.52
CA ALA A 57 17.39 -12.25 -8.20
C ALA A 57 18.40 -11.10 -8.25
N LYS A 58 19.47 -11.23 -9.06
CA LYS A 58 20.50 -10.21 -9.15
C LYS A 58 19.98 -8.94 -9.85
N ALA A 59 19.26 -9.10 -10.95
CA ALA A 59 18.66 -7.96 -11.66
C ALA A 59 17.63 -7.25 -10.78
N ALA A 60 16.78 -8.00 -10.08
CA ALA A 60 15.80 -7.44 -9.15
C ALA A 60 16.47 -6.76 -7.94
N HIS A 61 17.60 -7.27 -7.45
CA HIS A 61 18.41 -6.62 -6.43
C HIS A 61 18.94 -5.26 -6.90
N GLU A 62 19.54 -5.20 -8.10
CA GLU A 62 20.06 -3.93 -8.67
C GLU A 62 18.95 -2.89 -8.85
N GLU A 63 17.74 -3.32 -9.24
CA GLU A 63 16.56 -2.46 -9.32
C GLU A 63 16.11 -2.00 -7.93
N ALA A 64 15.98 -2.92 -6.96
CA ALA A 64 15.60 -2.62 -5.59
C ALA A 64 16.53 -1.58 -4.94
N MET A 65 17.84 -1.77 -5.07
CA MET A 65 18.83 -0.83 -4.51
C MET A 65 18.75 0.54 -5.16
N THR A 66 18.57 0.60 -6.49
CA THR A 66 18.37 1.87 -7.22
C THR A 66 17.13 2.60 -6.74
N ASP A 67 16.02 1.88 -6.55
CA ASP A 67 14.76 2.45 -6.09
C ASP A 67 14.85 2.96 -4.65
N LEU A 68 15.46 2.17 -3.75
CA LEU A 68 15.67 2.57 -2.34
C LEU A 68 16.57 3.81 -2.24
N GLU A 69 17.67 3.87 -3.02
CA GLU A 69 18.51 5.07 -3.11
C GLU A 69 17.76 6.26 -3.72
N GLY A 70 16.79 6.00 -4.60
CA GLY A 70 15.91 6.98 -5.22
C GLY A 70 14.80 7.53 -4.31
N GLY A 71 14.64 6.98 -3.10
CA GLY A 71 13.66 7.45 -2.11
C GLY A 71 12.42 6.57 -1.98
N VAL A 72 12.41 5.37 -2.56
CA VAL A 72 11.43 4.33 -2.23
C VAL A 72 11.65 3.90 -0.79
N THR A 73 10.56 3.68 -0.05
CA THR A 73 10.62 3.37 1.39
C THR A 73 10.27 1.91 1.68
N SER A 74 9.69 1.19 0.73
CA SER A 74 9.30 -0.21 0.90
C SER A 74 9.33 -0.98 -0.42
N LEU A 75 9.41 -2.31 -0.34
CA LEU A 75 9.47 -3.20 -1.49
C LEU A 75 8.21 -4.09 -1.56
N TRP A 76 7.67 -4.27 -2.75
CA TRP A 76 6.64 -5.25 -3.05
C TRP A 76 7.21 -6.27 -4.03
N LEU A 77 7.50 -7.46 -3.52
CA LEU A 77 8.23 -8.48 -4.23
C LEU A 77 7.28 -9.55 -4.78
N ARG A 78 7.17 -9.62 -6.08
CA ARG A 78 6.45 -10.71 -6.75
C ARG A 78 7.43 -11.82 -7.09
N LEU A 79 7.37 -12.92 -6.34
CA LEU A 79 8.37 -13.99 -6.38
C LEU A 79 7.75 -15.38 -6.19
N GLY A 80 8.47 -16.43 -6.60
CA GLY A 80 8.19 -17.82 -6.23
C GLY A 80 8.78 -18.19 -4.88
N ALA A 81 8.34 -19.33 -4.34
CA ALA A 81 8.85 -19.83 -3.05
C ALA A 81 10.34 -20.25 -3.07
N ASP A 82 10.90 -20.47 -4.26
CA ASP A 82 12.28 -20.84 -4.52
C ASP A 82 13.18 -19.65 -4.88
N ALA A 83 12.71 -18.42 -4.73
CA ALA A 83 13.49 -17.22 -5.02
C ALA A 83 14.75 -17.15 -4.15
N ASP A 84 15.88 -16.77 -4.76
CA ASP A 84 17.14 -16.53 -4.06
C ASP A 84 17.08 -15.20 -3.28
N LEU A 85 16.61 -15.30 -2.02
CA LEU A 85 16.44 -14.14 -1.13
C LEU A 85 17.79 -13.59 -0.65
N ASP A 86 18.82 -14.44 -0.54
CA ASP A 86 20.16 -14.01 -0.14
C ASP A 86 20.73 -13.02 -1.16
N THR A 87 20.59 -13.31 -2.45
CA THR A 87 21.02 -12.40 -3.52
C THR A 87 20.07 -11.20 -3.64
N LEU A 88 18.75 -11.42 -3.56
CA LEU A 88 17.75 -10.39 -3.78
C LEU A 88 17.79 -9.27 -2.74
N LEU A 89 17.97 -9.65 -1.47
CA LEU A 89 17.86 -8.73 -0.33
C LEU A 89 19.21 -8.41 0.33
N ASP A 90 20.32 -8.75 -0.34
CA ASP A 90 21.66 -8.41 0.15
C ASP A 90 21.78 -6.89 0.40
N GLY A 91 22.18 -6.52 1.62
CA GLY A 91 22.33 -5.12 2.04
C GLY A 91 21.03 -4.33 2.21
N VAL A 92 19.85 -4.95 2.06
CA VAL A 92 18.56 -4.30 2.38
C VAL A 92 18.30 -4.37 3.88
N PHE A 93 18.06 -3.20 4.50
CA PHE A 93 17.73 -3.09 5.92
C PHE A 93 16.23 -3.35 6.13
N LEU A 94 15.86 -4.58 6.51
CA LEU A 94 14.47 -5.03 6.66
C LEU A 94 13.74 -4.40 7.86
N ASP A 95 14.45 -3.83 8.80
CA ASP A 95 13.93 -3.03 9.91
C ASP A 95 13.51 -1.61 9.47
N LEU A 96 14.08 -1.11 8.36
CA LEU A 96 13.79 0.21 7.82
C LEU A 96 12.89 0.17 6.59
N ALA A 97 13.10 -0.81 5.69
CA ALA A 97 12.35 -0.99 4.46
C ALA A 97 11.39 -2.19 4.58
N PRO A 98 10.10 -1.96 4.85
CA PRO A 98 9.13 -3.05 4.91
C PRO A 98 9.01 -3.77 3.57
N VAL A 99 8.86 -5.08 3.64
CA VAL A 99 8.67 -5.96 2.48
C VAL A 99 7.24 -6.48 2.44
N VAL A 100 6.62 -6.41 1.27
CA VAL A 100 5.35 -7.10 0.98
C VAL A 100 5.61 -8.21 -0.01
N LEU A 101 5.23 -9.43 0.34
CA LEU A 101 5.33 -10.58 -0.54
C LEU A 101 4.07 -10.72 -1.41
N ASP A 102 4.25 -11.00 -2.69
CA ASP A 102 3.22 -11.38 -3.64
C ASP A 102 3.67 -12.69 -4.32
N ALA A 103 3.32 -13.81 -3.69
CA ALA A 103 3.75 -15.10 -4.17
C ALA A 103 3.04 -15.48 -5.48
N THR A 104 3.80 -16.01 -6.44
CA THR A 104 3.28 -16.41 -7.76
C THR A 104 2.63 -17.77 -7.75
N ASP A 105 2.93 -18.61 -6.76
CA ASP A 105 2.52 -20.02 -6.66
C ASP A 105 2.03 -20.37 -5.25
N ASP A 106 2.93 -20.49 -4.25
CA ASP A 106 2.62 -20.90 -2.89
C ASP A 106 2.97 -19.79 -1.88
N ALA A 107 1.95 -19.05 -1.44
CA ALA A 107 2.11 -17.93 -0.52
C ALA A 107 2.68 -18.37 0.84
N LEU A 108 2.31 -19.57 1.31
CA LEU A 108 2.76 -20.07 2.60
C LEU A 108 4.23 -20.52 2.53
N ALA A 109 4.62 -21.19 1.45
CA ALA A 109 6.02 -21.58 1.24
C ALA A 109 6.91 -20.35 1.06
N ALA A 110 6.50 -19.35 0.28
CA ALA A 110 7.23 -18.08 0.12
C ALA A 110 7.38 -17.33 1.45
N ALA A 111 6.32 -17.27 2.24
CA ALA A 111 6.36 -16.64 3.56
C ALA A 111 7.31 -17.36 4.52
N ARG A 112 7.31 -18.69 4.53
CA ARG A 112 8.24 -19.49 5.35
C ARG A 112 9.70 -19.31 4.90
N ALA A 113 9.97 -19.27 3.60
CA ALA A 113 11.30 -19.01 3.06
C ALA A 113 11.80 -17.61 3.49
N PHE A 114 10.95 -16.59 3.38
CA PHE A 114 11.29 -15.25 3.83
C PHE A 114 11.53 -15.16 5.34
N LEU A 115 10.70 -15.80 6.15
CA LEU A 115 10.90 -15.81 7.61
C LEU A 115 12.17 -16.58 8.02
N ALA A 116 12.52 -17.65 7.30
CA ALA A 116 13.77 -18.36 7.53
C ALA A 116 14.99 -17.50 7.15
N TYR A 117 14.92 -16.76 6.04
CA TYR A 117 15.95 -15.79 5.65
C TYR A 117 16.11 -14.68 6.72
N ALA A 118 15.02 -14.22 7.29
CA ALA A 118 14.99 -13.11 8.25
C ALA A 118 15.04 -13.57 9.73
N GLU A 119 15.44 -14.83 10.02
CA GLU A 119 15.38 -15.41 11.38
C GLU A 119 16.10 -14.56 12.43
N ASP A 120 17.25 -13.97 12.06
CA ASP A 120 18.08 -13.16 12.96
C ASP A 120 17.94 -11.65 12.71
N VAL A 121 16.95 -11.21 11.94
CA VAL A 121 16.76 -9.80 11.56
C VAL A 121 15.45 -9.26 12.10
N GLU A 122 15.50 -8.07 12.70
CA GLU A 122 14.27 -7.34 13.07
C GLU A 122 13.54 -6.89 11.81
N LEU A 123 12.26 -7.24 11.70
CA LEU A 123 11.42 -6.85 10.57
C LEU A 123 10.64 -5.58 10.90
N HIS A 124 10.55 -4.66 9.93
CA HIS A 124 9.68 -3.50 10.04
C HIS A 124 8.21 -3.93 10.25
N ALA A 125 7.48 -3.25 11.16
CA ALA A 125 6.12 -3.59 11.54
C ALA A 125 5.09 -3.56 10.39
N ALA A 126 5.40 -2.89 9.27
CA ALA A 126 4.57 -2.85 8.07
C ALA A 126 4.89 -3.95 7.05
N THR A 127 5.83 -4.87 7.38
CA THR A 127 6.10 -6.05 6.54
C THR A 127 4.86 -6.94 6.47
N ASN A 128 4.55 -7.43 5.26
CA ASN A 128 3.38 -8.26 5.00
C ASN A 128 3.77 -9.50 4.20
N LEU A 129 3.47 -10.67 4.74
CA LEU A 129 3.85 -11.95 4.14
C LEU A 129 2.96 -12.37 2.95
N GLY A 130 1.92 -11.63 2.62
CA GLY A 130 1.05 -11.89 1.48
C GLY A 130 0.22 -13.18 1.59
N ILE A 131 0.04 -13.73 2.80
CA ILE A 131 -0.72 -14.96 3.01
C ILE A 131 -2.22 -14.63 2.96
N PRO A 132 -3.03 -15.28 2.09
CA PRO A 132 -4.47 -15.15 2.09
C PRO A 132 -5.07 -15.59 3.44
N ALA A 133 -6.12 -14.89 3.90
CA ALA A 133 -6.74 -15.16 5.21
C ALA A 133 -7.23 -16.61 5.36
N GLU A 134 -7.70 -17.22 4.27
CA GLU A 134 -8.16 -18.62 4.24
C GLU A 134 -7.03 -19.61 4.52
N GLN A 135 -5.80 -19.29 4.11
CA GLN A 135 -4.63 -20.13 4.35
C GLN A 135 -4.02 -19.88 5.74
N ALA A 136 -4.07 -18.65 6.23
CA ALA A 136 -3.56 -18.29 7.54
C ALA A 136 -4.30 -18.98 8.70
N THR A 137 -5.59 -19.31 8.52
CA THR A 137 -6.43 -19.97 9.55
C THR A 137 -6.31 -21.49 9.56
N ALA A 138 -5.76 -22.12 8.54
CA ALA A 138 -5.67 -23.57 8.43
C ALA A 138 -4.52 -24.20 9.24
N GLU A 139 -3.56 -23.39 9.73
CA GLU A 139 -2.36 -23.84 10.43
C GLU A 139 -2.25 -23.31 11.88
N ALA A 140 -3.29 -22.63 12.40
CA ALA A 140 -3.39 -22.20 13.79
C ALA A 140 -4.11 -23.27 14.61
#